data_2193e16035e2bf3cb72b49f5e457caa5
#
_entry.id   2193e16035e2bf3cb72b49f5e457caa5
#
_cell.length_a   1.000
_cell.length_b   1.000
_cell.length_c   1.000
_cell.angle_alpha   90.00
_cell.angle_beta   90.00
_cell.angle_gamma   90.00
#
_symmetry.space_group_name_H-M   'P 1'
#
loop_
_entity.id
_entity.type
_entity.pdbx_description
1 polymer ?
#
loop_
_entity_poly.entity_id
_entity_poly.type
_entity_poly.pdbx_seq_one_letter_code
_entity_poly.pdbx_strand_id
1 'polypeptide(L)'
;MKKLLIIIFISFISLFGFISLFNKEEISIYERRKLKAFPKIKDNNNFFDDLDKYLSDHFIFRQDFREVKGFVNYNLFNISINNNVTIKDDYLFELSEVNYKSLDNIVSKINDIVSKFNISDYDVLSIPLKNHYAGLDSTSDDINDYLSGKLDNYYSLKDVLSLSDYYRTDIHIKQECLSGVVSRILELCEIEEKDIDYVLNTYDRFYGSLYAKMAISMKPDIITYLTNDLLNSIKVYSVEDKDLLDVYNVSELESLDPYSVYLNGPKAYLKIVNENVKDRKLIIFRDSYTSSIAPLLVPYFSEIELIDL
;
A
#
# COMPACT_ATOMS: atom_id res chain seq x y z
N MET A 1 7.80 50.81 -16.96
CA MET A 1 7.23 49.47 -17.08
C MET A 1 8.14 48.34 -16.56
N LYS A 2 9.36 48.12 -17.09
CA LYS A 2 10.25 47.02 -16.65
C LYS A 2 10.54 47.01 -15.16
N LYS A 3 10.90 48.14 -14.54
CA LYS A 3 11.16 48.26 -13.09
C LYS A 3 9.95 47.92 -12.23
N LEU A 4 8.74 48.33 -12.66
CA LEU A 4 7.50 48.04 -11.96
C LEU A 4 7.19 46.52 -11.97
N LEU A 5 7.37 45.86 -13.13
CA LEU A 5 7.20 44.42 -13.29
C LEU A 5 8.18 43.64 -12.36
N ILE A 6 9.44 44.07 -12.27
CA ILE A 6 10.43 43.46 -11.40
C ILE A 6 10.03 43.62 -9.91
N ILE A 7 9.57 44.84 -9.52
CA ILE A 7 9.12 45.06 -8.14
C ILE A 7 7.91 44.19 -7.82
N ILE A 8 6.91 44.12 -8.72
CA ILE A 8 5.73 43.25 -8.52
C ILE A 8 6.16 41.78 -8.39
N PHE A 9 7.06 41.30 -9.24
CA PHE A 9 7.55 39.90 -9.21
C PHE A 9 8.30 39.58 -7.91
N ILE A 10 9.22 40.47 -7.49
CA ILE A 10 9.95 40.29 -6.23
C ILE A 10 8.98 40.33 -5.05
N SER A 11 8.04 41.29 -5.02
CA SER A 11 7.04 41.40 -3.95
C SER A 11 6.16 40.15 -3.87
N PHE A 12 5.78 39.60 -5.02
CA PHE A 12 4.99 38.37 -5.09
C PHE A 12 5.75 37.18 -4.49
N ILE A 13 7.00 36.93 -4.93
CA ILE A 13 7.83 35.84 -4.39
C ILE A 13 8.06 36.02 -2.88
N SER A 14 8.38 37.25 -2.46
CA SER A 14 8.63 37.56 -1.03
C SER A 14 7.39 37.33 -0.19
N LEU A 15 6.19 37.67 -0.69
CA LEU A 15 4.93 37.45 0.00
C LEU A 15 4.64 35.94 0.18
N PHE A 16 4.82 35.15 -0.86
CA PHE A 16 4.65 33.68 -0.76
C PHE A 16 5.65 33.06 0.21
N GLY A 17 6.94 33.44 0.13
CA GLY A 17 7.95 32.99 1.07
C GLY A 17 7.61 33.37 2.52
N PHE A 18 7.13 34.60 2.74
CA PHE A 18 6.74 35.06 4.07
C PHE A 18 5.54 34.29 4.62
N ILE A 19 4.49 34.09 3.81
CA ILE A 19 3.31 33.32 4.24
C ILE A 19 3.68 31.85 4.53
N SER A 20 4.57 31.26 3.73
CA SER A 20 5.05 29.88 3.90
C SER A 20 5.74 29.64 5.25
N LEU A 21 6.33 30.68 5.88
CA LEU A 21 6.92 30.58 7.22
C LEU A 21 5.88 30.32 8.33
N PHE A 22 4.61 30.60 8.07
CA PHE A 22 3.52 30.37 9.01
C PHE A 22 2.78 29.05 8.76
N ASN A 23 3.13 28.32 7.70
CA ASN A 23 2.62 26.97 7.48
C ASN A 23 3.20 26.01 8.52
N LYS A 24 2.33 25.44 9.37
CA LYS A 24 2.70 24.54 10.46
C LYS A 24 2.30 23.08 10.19
N GLU A 25 1.95 22.76 8.95
CA GLU A 25 1.65 21.39 8.60
C GLU A 25 2.88 20.51 8.82
N GLU A 26 2.75 19.46 9.61
CA GLU A 26 3.82 18.50 9.87
C GLU A 26 3.77 17.30 8.94
N ILE A 27 2.64 17.12 8.26
CA ILE A 27 2.29 15.93 7.50
C ILE A 27 1.65 16.36 6.17
N SER A 28 2.08 15.72 5.10
CA SER A 28 1.37 15.78 3.82
C SER A 28 0.54 14.51 3.63
N ILE A 29 -0.77 14.62 3.73
CA ILE A 29 -1.71 13.52 3.45
C ILE A 29 -1.60 13.10 1.99
N TYR A 30 -1.49 14.06 1.07
CA TYR A 30 -1.37 13.79 -0.36
C TYR A 30 -0.08 13.08 -0.77
N GLU A 31 1.04 13.33 -0.05
CA GLU A 31 2.32 12.65 -0.30
C GLU A 31 2.54 11.48 0.65
N ARG A 32 1.63 11.26 1.60
CA ARG A 32 1.69 10.21 2.62
C ARG A 32 3.05 10.19 3.35
N ARG A 33 3.54 11.38 3.73
CA ARG A 33 4.82 11.52 4.43
C ARG A 33 4.83 12.67 5.42
N LYS A 34 5.74 12.58 6.39
CA LYS A 34 6.07 13.71 7.26
C LYS A 34 6.82 14.76 6.44
N LEU A 35 6.47 16.03 6.66
CA LEU A 35 7.18 17.18 6.11
C LEU A 35 8.47 17.42 6.91
N LYS A 36 9.46 18.03 6.25
CA LYS A 36 10.75 18.32 6.89
C LYS A 36 10.57 19.33 8.03
N ALA A 37 11.03 18.99 9.23
CA ALA A 37 11.04 19.93 10.35
C ALA A 37 12.07 21.05 10.14
N PHE A 38 11.83 22.22 10.77
CA PHE A 38 12.78 23.34 10.70
C PHE A 38 14.16 22.91 11.24
N PRO A 39 15.26 23.15 10.48
CA PRO A 39 16.57 22.67 10.86
C PRO A 39 17.13 23.40 12.09
N LYS A 40 17.80 22.68 12.99
CA LYS A 40 18.50 23.25 14.14
C LYS A 40 19.91 23.67 13.74
N ILE A 41 20.30 24.88 14.07
CA ILE A 41 21.59 25.49 13.67
C ILE A 41 22.79 24.74 14.30
N LYS A 42 22.62 24.15 15.48
CA LYS A 42 23.75 23.67 16.32
C LYS A 42 24.34 22.31 15.87
N ASP A 43 23.63 21.51 15.08
CA ASP A 43 23.99 20.11 14.89
C ASP A 43 24.16 19.71 13.40
N ASN A 44 24.27 20.70 12.47
CA ASN A 44 24.09 20.33 11.07
C ASN A 44 25.06 21.03 10.10
N ASN A 45 26.00 20.24 9.56
CA ASN A 45 26.85 20.69 8.47
C ASN A 45 26.05 20.95 7.16
N ASN A 46 24.78 20.51 7.08
CA ASN A 46 23.89 20.65 5.94
C ASN A 46 22.70 21.58 6.22
N PHE A 47 22.85 22.55 7.11
CA PHE A 47 21.78 23.44 7.51
C PHE A 47 21.03 24.09 6.33
N PHE A 48 21.73 24.56 5.33
CA PHE A 48 21.10 25.21 4.17
C PHE A 48 20.34 24.24 3.29
N ASP A 49 20.83 23.01 3.11
CA ASP A 49 20.12 21.95 2.36
C ASP A 49 18.84 21.53 3.08
N ASP A 50 18.89 21.43 4.40
CA ASP A 50 17.74 21.10 5.22
C ASP A 50 16.74 22.26 5.30
N LEU A 51 17.22 23.50 5.29
CA LEU A 51 16.38 24.70 5.21
C LEU A 51 15.66 24.77 3.84
N ASP A 52 16.35 24.49 2.75
CA ASP A 52 15.75 24.45 1.42
C ASP A 52 14.63 23.40 1.33
N LYS A 53 14.89 22.19 1.86
CA LYS A 53 13.87 21.13 1.97
C LYS A 53 12.68 21.56 2.82
N TYR A 54 12.94 22.21 3.97
CA TYR A 54 11.87 22.74 4.83
C TYR A 54 11.03 23.78 4.09
N LEU A 55 11.66 24.76 3.43
CA LEU A 55 10.95 25.80 2.69
C LEU A 55 10.16 25.22 1.50
N SER A 56 10.71 24.22 0.83
CA SER A 56 10.04 23.51 -0.24
C SER A 56 8.82 22.73 0.26
N ASP A 57 8.92 22.07 1.40
CA ASP A 57 7.84 21.30 2.00
C ASP A 57 6.71 22.18 2.53
N HIS A 58 7.04 23.33 3.11
CA HIS A 58 6.08 24.26 3.72
C HIS A 58 5.64 25.38 2.77
N PHE A 59 6.01 25.29 1.49
CA PHE A 59 5.60 26.29 0.51
C PHE A 59 4.07 26.29 0.37
N ILE A 60 3.47 27.48 0.54
CA ILE A 60 2.01 27.65 0.46
C ILE A 60 1.50 27.22 -0.92
N PHE A 61 0.36 26.54 -0.96
CA PHE A 61 -0.22 25.96 -2.18
C PHE A 61 0.68 24.93 -2.88
N ARG A 62 1.62 24.31 -2.13
CA ARG A 62 2.52 23.30 -2.70
C ARG A 62 1.77 22.19 -3.42
N GLN A 63 0.69 21.67 -2.83
CA GLN A 63 -0.12 20.62 -3.44
C GLN A 63 -0.80 21.12 -4.73
N ASP A 64 -1.38 22.31 -4.72
CA ASP A 64 -2.01 22.90 -5.90
C ASP A 64 -1.00 23.06 -7.05
N PHE A 65 0.22 23.52 -6.75
CA PHE A 65 1.28 23.62 -7.76
C PHE A 65 1.74 22.26 -8.29
N ARG A 66 1.75 21.23 -7.46
CA ARG A 66 2.04 19.86 -7.92
C ARG A 66 0.95 19.35 -8.84
N GLU A 67 -0.32 19.57 -8.51
CA GLU A 67 -1.46 19.20 -9.36
C GLU A 67 -1.49 19.99 -10.65
N VAL A 68 -1.22 21.30 -10.62
CA VAL A 68 -1.08 22.13 -11.83
C VAL A 68 0.05 21.61 -12.73
N LYS A 69 1.21 21.26 -12.14
CA LYS A 69 2.32 20.65 -12.89
C LYS A 69 1.89 19.32 -13.52
N GLY A 70 1.22 18.46 -12.75
CA GLY A 70 0.69 17.18 -13.24
C GLY A 70 -0.29 17.38 -14.39
N PHE A 71 -1.24 18.29 -14.23
CA PHE A 71 -2.22 18.66 -15.28
C PHE A 71 -1.55 19.17 -16.56
N VAL A 72 -0.60 20.09 -16.43
CA VAL A 72 0.14 20.65 -17.58
C VAL A 72 0.95 19.57 -18.29
N ASN A 73 1.67 18.74 -17.54
CA ASN A 73 2.44 17.65 -18.10
C ASN A 73 1.54 16.67 -18.87
N TYR A 74 0.45 16.24 -18.27
CA TYR A 74 -0.46 15.25 -18.85
C TYR A 74 -1.24 15.82 -20.04
N ASN A 75 -1.88 16.99 -19.89
CA ASN A 75 -2.82 17.52 -20.90
C ASN A 75 -2.18 18.38 -21.98
N LEU A 76 -1.05 19.07 -21.69
CA LEU A 76 -0.41 19.97 -22.67
C LEU A 76 0.84 19.36 -23.30
N PHE A 77 1.62 18.61 -22.52
CA PHE A 77 2.86 18.00 -23.01
C PHE A 77 2.71 16.51 -23.32
N ASN A 78 1.54 15.92 -23.07
CA ASN A 78 1.25 14.50 -23.28
C ASN A 78 2.26 13.59 -22.53
N ILE A 79 2.73 14.05 -21.37
CA ILE A 79 3.63 13.29 -20.48
C ILE A 79 2.75 12.54 -19.49
N SER A 80 2.50 11.26 -19.79
CA SER A 80 1.65 10.39 -18.96
C SER A 80 2.37 9.77 -17.78
N ILE A 81 3.69 9.97 -17.63
CA ILE A 81 4.53 9.33 -16.60
C ILE A 81 5.07 10.39 -15.65
N ASN A 82 4.87 10.21 -14.36
CA ASN A 82 5.49 11.01 -13.30
C ASN A 82 5.91 10.10 -12.14
N ASN A 83 7.18 10.19 -11.73
CA ASN A 83 7.75 9.36 -10.66
C ASN A 83 7.49 7.85 -10.83
N ASN A 84 7.71 7.33 -12.05
CA ASN A 84 7.44 5.93 -12.45
C ASN A 84 5.96 5.51 -12.30
N VAL A 85 5.04 6.46 -12.24
CA VAL A 85 3.60 6.17 -12.27
C VAL A 85 3.02 6.68 -13.58
N THR A 86 2.20 5.87 -14.22
CA THR A 86 1.41 6.23 -15.41
C THR A 86 -0.08 6.16 -15.13
N ILE A 87 -0.88 6.78 -16.01
CA ILE A 87 -2.34 6.73 -15.96
C ILE A 87 -2.89 6.10 -17.23
N LYS A 88 -3.84 5.20 -17.06
CA LYS A 88 -4.63 4.60 -18.14
C LYS A 88 -6.03 4.27 -17.61
N ASP A 89 -7.06 4.59 -18.36
CA ASP A 89 -8.48 4.27 -18.05
C ASP A 89 -8.88 4.63 -16.59
N ASP A 90 -8.45 5.80 -16.12
CA ASP A 90 -8.69 6.34 -14.76
C ASP A 90 -8.03 5.51 -13.63
N TYR A 91 -7.06 4.64 -13.95
CA TYR A 91 -6.22 3.93 -13.00
C TYR A 91 -4.78 4.44 -13.06
N LEU A 92 -4.13 4.50 -11.90
CA LEU A 92 -2.70 4.75 -11.77
C LEU A 92 -1.94 3.43 -11.69
N PHE A 93 -0.84 3.32 -12.43
CA PHE A 93 0.00 2.13 -12.50
C PHE A 93 1.44 2.47 -12.19
N GLU A 94 2.08 1.70 -11.34
CA GLU A 94 3.51 1.82 -11.12
C GLU A 94 4.26 1.06 -12.20
N LEU A 95 5.16 1.75 -12.90
CA LEU A 95 6.04 1.16 -13.91
C LEU A 95 7.28 0.63 -13.20
N SER A 96 7.52 -0.67 -13.30
CA SER A 96 8.67 -1.32 -12.72
C SER A 96 9.27 -2.33 -13.70
N GLU A 97 10.57 -2.51 -13.62
CA GLU A 97 11.26 -3.58 -14.34
C GLU A 97 11.42 -4.78 -13.40
N VAL A 98 11.48 -5.99 -13.98
CA VAL A 98 11.72 -7.20 -13.20
C VAL A 98 13.12 -7.19 -12.62
N ASN A 99 13.22 -7.27 -11.32
CA ASN A 99 14.49 -7.41 -10.62
C ASN A 99 14.79 -8.88 -10.32
N TYR A 100 15.37 -9.60 -11.27
CA TYR A 100 15.67 -11.02 -11.14
C TYR A 100 16.56 -11.35 -9.93
N LYS A 101 17.47 -10.45 -9.53
CA LYS A 101 18.27 -10.64 -8.32
C LYS A 101 17.40 -10.63 -7.04
N SER A 102 16.39 -9.78 -6.99
CA SER A 102 15.42 -9.80 -5.89
C SER A 102 14.60 -11.08 -5.89
N LEU A 103 14.19 -11.58 -7.07
CA LEU A 103 13.48 -12.85 -7.18
C LEU A 103 14.36 -14.03 -6.73
N ASP A 104 15.64 -14.06 -7.11
CA ASP A 104 16.59 -15.07 -6.62
C ASP A 104 16.73 -15.04 -5.09
N ASN A 105 16.78 -13.86 -4.49
CA ASN A 105 16.81 -13.72 -3.04
C ASN A 105 15.55 -14.26 -2.38
N ILE A 106 14.37 -14.02 -2.98
CA ILE A 106 13.08 -14.55 -2.48
C ILE A 106 13.11 -16.09 -2.53
N VAL A 107 13.48 -16.67 -3.68
CA VAL A 107 13.59 -18.14 -3.84
C VAL A 107 14.56 -18.72 -2.84
N SER A 108 15.75 -18.10 -2.65
CA SER A 108 16.73 -18.55 -1.65
C SER A 108 16.16 -18.51 -0.23
N LYS A 109 15.50 -17.42 0.16
CA LYS A 109 14.86 -17.31 1.49
C LYS A 109 13.79 -18.37 1.72
N ILE A 110 12.93 -18.63 0.73
CA ILE A 110 11.90 -19.67 0.81
C ILE A 110 12.57 -21.04 1.04
N ASN A 111 13.55 -21.39 0.20
CA ASN A 111 14.26 -22.66 0.31
C ASN A 111 15.00 -22.79 1.66
N ASP A 112 15.60 -21.71 2.15
CA ASP A 112 16.28 -21.69 3.46
C ASP A 112 15.30 -21.92 4.60
N ILE A 113 14.12 -21.29 4.57
CA ILE A 113 13.07 -21.48 5.58
C ILE A 113 12.55 -22.93 5.53
N VAL A 114 12.17 -23.41 4.35
CA VAL A 114 11.65 -24.76 4.14
C VAL A 114 12.64 -25.81 4.65
N SER A 115 13.92 -25.69 4.28
CA SER A 115 14.96 -26.63 4.69
C SER A 115 15.28 -26.54 6.18
N LYS A 116 15.43 -25.33 6.72
CA LYS A 116 15.81 -25.09 8.12
C LYS A 116 14.76 -25.59 9.10
N PHE A 117 13.49 -25.45 8.77
CA PHE A 117 12.38 -25.86 9.62
C PHE A 117 11.78 -27.21 9.21
N ASN A 118 12.35 -27.86 8.20
CA ASN A 118 11.87 -29.14 7.64
C ASN A 118 10.37 -29.11 7.32
N ILE A 119 9.95 -28.05 6.60
CA ILE A 119 8.57 -27.84 6.21
C ILE A 119 8.27 -28.75 5.03
N SER A 120 7.26 -29.61 5.17
CA SER A 120 6.86 -30.58 4.12
C SER A 120 5.66 -30.11 3.32
N ASP A 121 4.91 -29.14 3.81
CA ASP A 121 3.67 -28.65 3.24
C ASP A 121 3.65 -27.12 3.23
N TYR A 122 3.73 -26.54 2.04
CA TYR A 122 3.69 -25.09 1.85
C TYR A 122 3.30 -24.76 0.42
N ASP A 123 2.69 -23.60 0.24
CA ASP A 123 2.35 -23.02 -1.06
C ASP A 123 2.88 -21.60 -1.17
N VAL A 124 3.25 -21.20 -2.38
CA VAL A 124 3.67 -19.86 -2.71
C VAL A 124 2.62 -19.22 -3.63
N LEU A 125 1.90 -18.21 -3.14
CA LEU A 125 0.90 -17.51 -3.92
C LEU A 125 1.45 -16.16 -4.41
N SER A 126 1.28 -15.90 -5.70
CA SER A 126 1.67 -14.62 -6.31
C SER A 126 0.44 -13.81 -6.70
N ILE A 127 0.36 -12.60 -6.15
CA ILE A 127 -0.65 -11.60 -6.55
C ILE A 127 -0.07 -10.81 -7.73
N PRO A 128 -0.72 -10.82 -8.92
CA PRO A 128 -0.23 -10.08 -10.06
C PRO A 128 -0.35 -8.58 -9.83
N LEU A 129 0.55 -7.81 -10.44
CA LEU A 129 0.42 -6.36 -10.50
C LEU A 129 -0.81 -6.02 -11.37
N LYS A 130 -1.55 -4.97 -11.02
CA LYS A 130 -2.72 -4.53 -11.80
C LYS A 130 -2.38 -4.13 -13.24
N ASN A 131 -1.11 -3.85 -13.54
CA ASN A 131 -0.56 -3.61 -14.88
C ASN A 131 -0.87 -4.75 -15.85
N HIS A 132 -0.83 -6.01 -15.36
CA HIS A 132 -1.17 -7.20 -16.13
C HIS A 132 -2.55 -7.08 -16.79
N TYR A 133 -3.58 -6.69 -16.01
CA TYR A 133 -4.96 -6.59 -16.50
C TYR A 133 -5.19 -5.37 -17.40
N ALA A 134 -4.34 -4.37 -17.34
CA ALA A 134 -4.38 -3.21 -18.22
C ALA A 134 -3.60 -3.42 -19.52
N GLY A 135 -2.86 -4.53 -19.65
CA GLY A 135 -1.98 -4.81 -20.79
C GLY A 135 -0.91 -3.73 -20.98
N LEU A 136 -0.34 -3.22 -19.86
CA LEU A 136 0.67 -2.17 -19.89
C LEU A 136 2.08 -2.70 -20.05
N ASP A 137 2.39 -3.83 -19.42
CA ASP A 137 3.69 -4.48 -19.44
C ASP A 137 3.56 -5.98 -19.17
N SER A 138 4.65 -6.72 -19.37
CA SER A 138 4.76 -8.16 -19.11
C SER A 138 5.32 -8.49 -17.72
N THR A 139 5.57 -7.49 -16.87
CA THR A 139 6.29 -7.67 -15.59
C THR A 139 5.69 -8.78 -14.74
N SER A 140 4.36 -8.85 -14.61
CA SER A 140 3.69 -9.92 -13.85
C SER A 140 3.84 -11.29 -14.50
N ASP A 141 3.81 -11.37 -15.80
CA ASP A 141 4.00 -12.64 -16.54
C ASP A 141 5.46 -13.10 -16.44
N ASP A 142 6.42 -12.19 -16.60
CA ASP A 142 7.84 -12.48 -16.47
C ASP A 142 8.21 -12.96 -15.05
N ILE A 143 7.63 -12.34 -14.00
CA ILE A 143 7.79 -12.78 -12.61
C ILE A 143 7.19 -14.17 -12.42
N ASN A 144 5.96 -14.39 -12.92
CA ASN A 144 5.26 -15.67 -12.80
C ASN A 144 6.04 -16.80 -13.48
N ASP A 145 6.50 -16.60 -14.71
CA ASP A 145 7.27 -17.59 -15.46
C ASP A 145 8.61 -17.90 -14.77
N TYR A 146 9.25 -16.88 -14.23
CA TYR A 146 10.52 -17.04 -13.52
C TYR A 146 10.35 -17.84 -12.21
N LEU A 147 9.35 -17.51 -11.38
CA LEU A 147 9.14 -18.14 -10.08
C LEU A 147 8.57 -19.55 -10.23
N SER A 148 7.63 -19.79 -11.16
CA SER A 148 7.08 -21.12 -11.43
C SER A 148 8.12 -22.12 -11.93
N GLY A 149 9.18 -21.65 -12.58
CA GLY A 149 10.33 -22.47 -12.97
C GLY A 149 11.30 -22.81 -11.84
N LYS A 150 11.16 -22.20 -10.65
CA LYS A 150 12.09 -22.34 -9.52
C LYS A 150 11.45 -22.85 -8.21
N LEU A 151 10.13 -22.81 -8.12
CA LEU A 151 9.36 -23.19 -6.92
C LEU A 151 8.31 -24.23 -7.31
N ASP A 152 8.32 -25.37 -6.64
CA ASP A 152 7.44 -26.52 -6.99
C ASP A 152 5.97 -26.21 -6.67
N ASN A 153 5.67 -25.53 -5.57
CA ASN A 153 4.31 -25.22 -5.10
C ASN A 153 3.98 -23.73 -5.32
N TYR A 154 4.14 -23.28 -6.56
CA TYR A 154 3.90 -21.87 -6.93
C TYR A 154 2.56 -21.74 -7.67
N TYR A 155 1.72 -20.81 -7.21
CA TYR A 155 0.40 -20.51 -7.76
C TYR A 155 0.23 -19.03 -8.04
N SER A 156 -0.16 -18.69 -9.26
CA SER A 156 -0.52 -17.32 -9.62
C SER A 156 -2.01 -17.09 -9.43
N LEU A 157 -2.36 -15.95 -8.87
CA LEU A 157 -3.77 -15.54 -8.67
C LEU A 157 -4.33 -14.73 -9.86
N LYS A 158 -3.70 -14.82 -11.04
CA LYS A 158 -4.14 -14.11 -12.26
C LYS A 158 -5.59 -14.41 -12.65
N ASP A 159 -6.00 -15.66 -12.49
CA ASP A 159 -7.30 -16.14 -12.97
C ASP A 159 -8.46 -15.77 -12.04
N VAL A 160 -8.16 -15.36 -10.81
CA VAL A 160 -9.18 -15.03 -9.79
C VAL A 160 -9.33 -13.53 -9.54
N LEU A 161 -8.55 -12.70 -10.23
CA LEU A 161 -8.55 -11.25 -10.07
C LEU A 161 -8.78 -10.55 -11.43
N SER A 162 -9.20 -9.30 -11.37
CA SER A 162 -9.39 -8.42 -12.51
C SER A 162 -8.94 -6.98 -12.16
N LEU A 163 -8.83 -6.08 -13.16
CA LEU A 163 -8.46 -4.68 -12.92
C LEU A 163 -9.42 -3.99 -11.95
N SER A 164 -10.71 -4.30 -12.03
CA SER A 164 -11.73 -3.68 -11.17
C SER A 164 -11.60 -4.02 -9.69
N ASP A 165 -10.86 -5.07 -9.35
CA ASP A 165 -10.66 -5.50 -7.96
C ASP A 165 -9.61 -4.66 -7.24
N TYR A 166 -8.78 -3.94 -8.00
CA TYR A 166 -7.76 -3.04 -7.45
C TYR A 166 -8.31 -1.63 -7.21
N TYR A 167 -7.70 -0.94 -6.25
CA TYR A 167 -7.89 0.51 -6.11
C TYR A 167 -7.32 1.24 -7.32
N ARG A 168 -7.97 2.34 -7.75
CA ARG A 168 -7.49 3.14 -8.87
C ARG A 168 -6.20 3.89 -8.53
N THR A 169 -6.10 4.40 -7.31
CA THR A 169 -5.02 5.28 -6.84
C THR A 169 -3.97 4.56 -6.00
N ASP A 170 -4.15 3.26 -5.72
CA ASP A 170 -3.24 2.44 -4.92
C ASP A 170 -2.90 1.11 -5.61
N ILE A 171 -1.87 0.41 -5.12
CA ILE A 171 -1.46 -0.90 -5.64
C ILE A 171 -2.33 -2.04 -5.14
N HIS A 172 -2.98 -1.90 -3.99
CA HIS A 172 -3.67 -2.98 -3.31
C HIS A 172 -5.04 -3.34 -3.92
N ILE A 173 -5.55 -4.49 -3.50
CA ILE A 173 -6.86 -5.03 -3.87
C ILE A 173 -7.89 -4.55 -2.83
N LYS A 174 -9.11 -4.28 -3.28
CA LYS A 174 -10.26 -3.98 -2.42
C LYS A 174 -10.67 -5.22 -1.64
N GLN A 175 -10.91 -5.09 -0.33
CA GLN A 175 -11.23 -6.27 0.49
C GLN A 175 -12.52 -6.97 0.06
N GLU A 176 -13.51 -6.22 -0.38
CA GLU A 176 -14.79 -6.76 -0.89
C GLU A 176 -14.64 -7.59 -2.19
N CYS A 177 -13.49 -7.52 -2.85
CA CYS A 177 -13.19 -8.26 -4.07
C CYS A 177 -12.28 -9.49 -3.84
N LEU A 178 -11.98 -9.82 -2.58
CA LEU A 178 -11.02 -10.89 -2.25
C LEU A 178 -11.62 -12.29 -2.16
N SER A 179 -12.92 -12.49 -2.43
CA SER A 179 -13.56 -13.82 -2.33
C SER A 179 -12.81 -14.90 -3.15
N GLY A 180 -12.47 -14.62 -4.41
CA GLY A 180 -11.72 -15.57 -5.24
C GLY A 180 -10.31 -15.89 -4.70
N VAL A 181 -9.65 -14.94 -4.06
CA VAL A 181 -8.34 -15.15 -3.41
C VAL A 181 -8.50 -16.04 -2.17
N VAL A 182 -9.51 -15.77 -1.35
CA VAL A 182 -9.83 -16.58 -0.16
C VAL A 182 -10.21 -18.01 -0.58
N SER A 183 -11.09 -18.19 -1.56
CA SER A 183 -11.46 -19.50 -2.09
C SER A 183 -10.24 -20.29 -2.56
N ARG A 184 -9.29 -19.68 -3.28
CA ARG A 184 -8.06 -20.33 -3.72
C ARG A 184 -7.16 -20.74 -2.55
N ILE A 185 -7.01 -19.91 -1.50
CA ILE A 185 -6.26 -20.28 -0.29
C ILE A 185 -6.92 -21.46 0.41
N LEU A 186 -8.23 -21.45 0.56
CA LEU A 186 -8.97 -22.54 1.20
C LEU A 186 -8.89 -23.85 0.42
N GLU A 187 -8.95 -23.78 -0.92
CA GLU A 187 -8.77 -24.93 -1.82
C GLU A 187 -7.40 -25.58 -1.59
N LEU A 188 -6.32 -24.78 -1.55
CA LEU A 188 -4.96 -25.27 -1.30
C LEU A 188 -4.81 -25.88 0.10
N CYS A 189 -5.52 -25.35 1.08
CA CYS A 189 -5.57 -25.89 2.43
C CYS A 189 -6.56 -27.06 2.61
N GLU A 190 -7.23 -27.53 1.56
CA GLU A 190 -8.28 -28.55 1.59
C GLU A 190 -9.41 -28.23 2.59
N ILE A 191 -9.80 -26.96 2.68
CA ILE A 191 -10.85 -26.45 3.58
C ILE A 191 -12.08 -26.07 2.78
N GLU A 192 -13.24 -26.61 3.18
CA GLU A 192 -14.53 -26.23 2.60
C GLU A 192 -14.88 -24.78 2.97
N GLU A 193 -15.23 -23.99 1.95
CA GLU A 193 -15.66 -22.62 2.11
C GLU A 193 -17.03 -22.53 2.79
N LYS A 194 -17.20 -21.60 3.71
CA LYS A 194 -18.46 -21.34 4.42
C LYS A 194 -19.10 -20.10 3.85
N ASP A 195 -20.42 -20.07 3.82
CA ASP A 195 -21.19 -18.85 3.60
C ASP A 195 -21.12 -17.99 4.85
N ILE A 196 -20.52 -16.81 4.74
CA ILE A 196 -20.29 -15.89 5.86
C ILE A 196 -20.86 -14.52 5.51
N ASP A 197 -21.81 -14.10 6.34
CA ASP A 197 -22.36 -12.77 6.24
C ASP A 197 -21.38 -11.72 6.79
N TYR A 198 -21.14 -10.69 5.99
CA TYR A 198 -20.33 -9.53 6.38
C TYR A 198 -21.13 -8.24 6.29
N VAL A 199 -20.86 -7.34 7.22
CA VAL A 199 -21.29 -5.94 7.16
C VAL A 199 -20.20 -5.14 6.47
N LEU A 200 -20.56 -4.41 5.40
CA LEU A 200 -19.65 -3.56 4.67
C LEU A 200 -19.57 -2.18 5.35
N ASN A 201 -18.36 -1.79 5.76
CA ASN A 201 -18.07 -0.47 6.28
C ASN A 201 -17.20 0.26 5.26
N THR A 202 -17.46 1.54 5.03
CA THR A 202 -16.78 2.30 3.96
C THR A 202 -16.16 3.59 4.47
N TYR A 203 -15.04 3.97 3.82
CA TYR A 203 -14.37 5.25 3.98
C TYR A 203 -14.07 5.83 2.60
N ASP A 204 -14.59 6.99 2.28
CA ASP A 204 -14.68 7.57 0.94
C ASP A 204 -13.56 8.57 0.57
N ARG A 205 -12.53 8.70 1.41
CA ARG A 205 -11.42 9.66 1.22
C ARG A 205 -10.06 9.00 1.07
N PHE A 206 -9.98 7.85 0.40
CA PHE A 206 -8.74 7.13 0.23
C PHE A 206 -7.96 7.61 -0.99
N TYR A 207 -6.85 8.27 -0.76
CA TYR A 207 -5.84 8.58 -1.76
C TYR A 207 -4.66 7.62 -1.57
N GLY A 208 -4.46 6.71 -2.52
CA GLY A 208 -3.45 5.67 -2.43
C GLY A 208 -2.02 6.16 -2.68
N SER A 209 -1.08 5.25 -2.54
CA SER A 209 0.36 5.51 -2.68
C SER A 209 0.75 6.02 -4.08
N LEU A 210 0.05 5.57 -5.12
CA LEU A 210 0.31 5.99 -6.49
C LEU A 210 -0.18 7.42 -6.76
N TYR A 211 -1.27 7.84 -6.09
CA TYR A 211 -1.72 9.23 -6.16
C TYR A 211 -0.65 10.19 -5.65
N ALA A 212 -0.01 9.85 -4.53
CA ALA A 212 1.07 10.64 -3.95
C ALA A 212 2.24 10.85 -4.94
N LYS A 213 2.57 9.82 -5.72
CA LYS A 213 3.63 9.85 -6.75
C LYS A 213 3.22 10.62 -7.99
N MET A 214 2.02 10.38 -8.50
CA MET A 214 1.54 10.97 -9.76
C MET A 214 1.20 12.46 -9.63
N ALA A 215 0.62 12.87 -8.50
CA ALA A 215 0.20 14.25 -8.21
C ALA A 215 -0.70 14.86 -9.30
N ILE A 216 -1.67 14.09 -9.77
CA ILE A 216 -2.71 14.53 -10.70
C ILE A 216 -4.05 14.55 -9.98
N SER A 217 -4.93 15.53 -10.29
CA SER A 217 -6.23 15.59 -9.65
C SER A 217 -7.10 14.40 -10.05
N MET A 218 -7.46 13.56 -9.09
CA MET A 218 -8.33 12.40 -9.26
C MET A 218 -9.31 12.32 -8.09
N LYS A 219 -10.43 11.66 -8.30
CA LYS A 219 -11.35 11.33 -7.20
C LYS A 219 -10.71 10.27 -6.30
N PRO A 220 -10.92 10.35 -4.98
CA PRO A 220 -10.46 9.31 -4.07
C PRO A 220 -11.08 7.95 -4.39
N ASP A 221 -10.43 6.89 -3.94
CA ASP A 221 -11.00 5.56 -3.83
C ASP A 221 -11.84 5.45 -2.55
N ILE A 222 -12.56 4.36 -2.43
CA ILE A 222 -13.33 3.99 -1.24
C ILE A 222 -12.66 2.75 -0.64
N ILE A 223 -12.22 2.84 0.62
CA ILE A 223 -11.83 1.65 1.38
C ILE A 223 -13.11 1.01 1.92
N THR A 224 -13.26 -0.29 1.70
CA THR A 224 -14.29 -1.12 2.31
C THR A 224 -13.61 -2.13 3.24
N TYR A 225 -14.07 -2.22 4.50
CA TYR A 225 -13.63 -3.28 5.41
C TYR A 225 -14.84 -4.08 5.90
N LEU A 226 -14.67 -5.42 5.90
CA LEU A 226 -15.74 -6.38 6.12
C LEU A 226 -15.76 -6.84 7.57
N THR A 227 -16.83 -6.56 8.29
CA THR A 227 -16.98 -6.92 9.71
C THR A 227 -18.10 -7.91 9.93
N ASN A 228 -18.02 -8.66 11.03
CA ASN A 228 -19.10 -9.45 11.62
C ASN A 228 -18.81 -9.64 13.11
N ASP A 229 -19.72 -10.28 13.83
CA ASP A 229 -19.58 -10.49 15.29
C ASP A 229 -18.30 -11.25 15.65
N LEU A 230 -17.89 -12.21 14.83
CA LEU A 230 -16.64 -12.95 15.03
C LEU A 230 -15.45 -12.00 14.93
N LEU A 231 -15.27 -11.28 13.81
CA LEU A 231 -14.14 -10.40 13.59
C LEU A 231 -14.06 -9.26 14.61
N ASN A 232 -15.23 -8.76 15.05
CA ASN A 232 -15.31 -7.74 16.11
C ASN A 232 -14.88 -8.27 17.48
N SER A 233 -14.99 -9.58 17.73
CA SER A 233 -14.61 -10.20 19.00
C SER A 233 -13.14 -10.66 19.04
N ILE A 234 -12.53 -10.88 17.88
CA ILE A 234 -11.13 -11.36 17.75
C ILE A 234 -10.15 -10.24 18.07
N LYS A 235 -9.08 -10.63 18.76
CA LYS A 235 -7.92 -9.78 19.00
C LYS A 235 -6.69 -10.32 18.30
N VAL A 236 -5.83 -9.41 17.88
CA VAL A 236 -4.59 -9.65 17.16
C VAL A 236 -3.44 -9.29 18.08
N TYR A 237 -2.61 -10.26 18.46
CA TYR A 237 -1.39 -9.98 19.21
C TYR A 237 -0.31 -9.44 18.30
N SER A 238 0.28 -8.31 18.66
CA SER A 238 1.42 -7.68 18.00
C SER A 238 2.66 -7.75 18.89
N VAL A 239 3.77 -8.24 18.33
CA VAL A 239 5.05 -8.31 19.08
C VAL A 239 5.62 -6.91 19.28
N GLU A 240 5.47 -6.01 18.31
CA GLU A 240 5.98 -4.64 18.41
C GLU A 240 5.24 -3.83 19.47
N ASP A 241 3.91 -3.92 19.49
CA ASP A 241 3.09 -3.17 20.43
C ASP A 241 3.03 -3.85 21.80
N LYS A 242 3.35 -5.16 21.85
CA LYS A 242 3.21 -6.00 23.04
C LYS A 242 1.80 -5.97 23.63
N ASP A 243 0.81 -5.84 22.75
CA ASP A 243 -0.59 -5.64 23.11
C ASP A 243 -1.51 -6.43 22.18
N LEU A 244 -2.77 -6.48 22.56
CA LEU A 244 -3.87 -7.05 21.79
C LEU A 244 -4.59 -5.92 21.03
N LEU A 245 -4.53 -5.98 19.73
CA LEU A 245 -5.12 -5.01 18.81
C LEU A 245 -6.44 -5.53 18.24
N ASP A 246 -7.27 -4.65 17.73
CA ASP A 246 -8.43 -5.04 16.93
C ASP A 246 -8.01 -5.49 15.53
N VAL A 247 -8.83 -6.33 14.89
CA VAL A 247 -8.63 -6.74 13.48
C VAL A 247 -8.65 -5.53 12.55
N TYR A 248 -9.52 -4.57 12.84
CA TYR A 248 -9.63 -3.32 12.10
C TYR A 248 -9.42 -2.12 13.03
N ASN A 249 -8.41 -1.32 12.75
CA ASN A 249 -8.17 -0.07 13.47
C ASN A 249 -8.75 1.12 12.71
N VAL A 250 -9.99 1.47 13.03
CA VAL A 250 -10.74 2.55 12.35
C VAL A 250 -10.04 3.91 12.49
N SER A 251 -9.23 4.12 13.54
CA SER A 251 -8.48 5.37 13.70
C SER A 251 -7.42 5.58 12.62
N GLU A 252 -6.92 4.51 11.99
CA GLU A 252 -5.97 4.58 10.90
C GLU A 252 -6.57 5.14 9.59
N LEU A 253 -7.89 5.14 9.45
CA LEU A 253 -8.54 5.73 8.28
C LEU A 253 -8.26 7.24 8.12
N GLU A 254 -7.97 7.94 9.22
CA GLU A 254 -7.57 9.35 9.20
C GLU A 254 -6.04 9.54 9.30
N SER A 255 -5.27 8.45 9.21
CA SER A 255 -3.81 8.48 9.24
C SER A 255 -3.20 8.80 7.87
N LEU A 256 -1.86 8.82 7.80
CA LEU A 256 -1.12 8.94 6.54
C LEU A 256 -1.32 7.76 5.59
N ASP A 257 -1.67 6.62 6.13
CA ASP A 257 -1.94 5.41 5.39
C ASP A 257 -3.25 4.77 5.82
N PRO A 258 -4.40 5.21 5.27
CA PRO A 258 -5.70 4.65 5.58
C PRO A 258 -5.81 3.13 5.36
N TYR A 259 -4.97 2.55 4.48
CA TYR A 259 -4.92 1.10 4.30
C TYR A 259 -4.45 0.36 5.57
N SER A 260 -3.80 1.05 6.50
CA SER A 260 -3.44 0.53 7.83
C SER A 260 -4.66 0.21 8.73
N VAL A 261 -5.90 0.50 8.28
CA VAL A 261 -7.11 0.00 8.93
C VAL A 261 -7.07 -1.52 9.09
N TYR A 262 -6.49 -2.23 8.12
CA TYR A 262 -6.32 -3.68 8.17
C TYR A 262 -5.13 -4.05 9.05
N LEU A 263 -5.39 -4.77 10.14
CA LEU A 263 -4.37 -5.33 11.06
C LEU A 263 -3.39 -4.29 11.62
N ASN A 264 -3.81 -3.02 11.73
CA ASN A 264 -2.99 -1.92 12.28
C ASN A 264 -1.71 -1.63 11.45
N GLY A 265 -1.76 -1.88 10.14
CA GLY A 265 -0.69 -1.57 9.20
C GLY A 265 0.48 -2.57 9.22
N PRO A 266 1.67 -2.13 8.78
CA PRO A 266 2.84 -3.00 8.70
C PRO A 266 3.36 -3.35 10.10
N LYS A 267 3.41 -4.65 10.39
CA LYS A 267 3.93 -5.25 11.62
C LYS A 267 4.77 -6.48 11.27
N ALA A 268 5.92 -6.64 11.89
CA ALA A 268 6.83 -7.75 11.61
C ALA A 268 6.24 -9.11 12.00
N TYR A 269 5.48 -9.17 13.10
CA TYR A 269 4.79 -10.38 13.52
C TYR A 269 3.45 -10.08 14.14
N LEU A 270 2.43 -10.79 13.64
CA LEU A 270 1.07 -10.78 14.19
C LEU A 270 0.59 -12.21 14.44
N LYS A 271 -0.18 -12.38 15.50
CA LYS A 271 -0.85 -13.66 15.83
C LYS A 271 -2.33 -13.42 16.09
N ILE A 272 -3.16 -14.15 15.36
CA ILE A 272 -4.63 -14.12 15.47
C ILE A 272 -5.07 -15.49 16.01
N VAL A 273 -5.91 -15.50 17.04
CA VAL A 273 -6.45 -16.73 17.63
C VAL A 273 -7.97 -16.71 17.57
N ASN A 274 -8.54 -17.78 17.05
CA ASN A 274 -9.98 -18.03 16.99
C ASN A 274 -10.33 -19.35 17.69
N GLU A 275 -10.83 -19.26 18.90
CA GLU A 275 -11.18 -20.44 19.72
C GLU A 275 -12.40 -21.23 19.20
N ASN A 276 -13.15 -20.68 18.24
CA ASN A 276 -14.30 -21.35 17.64
C ASN A 276 -13.90 -22.41 16.59
N VAL A 277 -12.64 -22.40 16.16
CA VAL A 277 -12.08 -23.39 15.22
C VAL A 277 -11.07 -24.24 15.97
N LYS A 278 -10.94 -25.53 15.60
CA LYS A 278 -9.99 -26.45 16.25
C LYS A 278 -9.01 -27.00 15.21
N ASP A 279 -7.78 -27.23 15.68
CA ASP A 279 -6.74 -28.01 14.99
C ASP A 279 -6.34 -27.54 13.58
N ARG A 280 -6.58 -26.27 13.27
CA ARG A 280 -6.19 -25.67 11.99
C ARG A 280 -5.33 -24.44 12.23
N LYS A 281 -4.05 -24.54 11.93
CA LYS A 281 -3.09 -23.44 12.05
C LYS A 281 -2.55 -23.05 10.69
N LEU A 282 -2.35 -21.76 10.48
CA LEU A 282 -1.80 -21.20 9.26
C LEU A 282 -0.66 -20.24 9.62
N ILE A 283 0.48 -20.38 8.96
CA ILE A 283 1.59 -19.42 9.02
C ILE A 283 1.73 -18.81 7.64
N ILE A 284 1.70 -17.49 7.56
CA ILE A 284 1.86 -16.74 6.31
C ILE A 284 3.10 -15.86 6.41
N PHE A 285 4.09 -16.12 5.57
CA PHE A 285 5.13 -15.15 5.26
C PHE A 285 4.56 -14.18 4.24
N ARG A 286 4.47 -12.90 4.61
CA ARG A 286 3.57 -11.97 3.94
C ARG A 286 4.23 -10.68 3.43
N ASP A 287 3.51 -10.03 2.55
CA ASP A 287 3.61 -8.62 2.22
C ASP A 287 2.34 -7.86 2.66
N SER A 288 2.21 -6.59 2.24
CA SER A 288 1.09 -5.73 2.61
C SER A 288 -0.28 -6.17 2.06
N TYR A 289 -0.34 -6.93 0.97
CA TYR A 289 -1.61 -7.46 0.44
C TYR A 289 -2.32 -8.38 1.44
N THR A 290 -1.54 -9.16 2.18
CA THR A 290 -2.07 -10.08 3.18
C THR A 290 -2.82 -9.36 4.31
N SER A 291 -2.56 -8.07 4.56
CA SER A 291 -3.25 -7.33 5.61
C SER A 291 -4.77 -7.29 5.44
N SER A 292 -5.26 -7.18 4.19
CA SER A 292 -6.71 -7.22 3.89
C SER A 292 -7.24 -8.63 3.68
N ILE A 293 -6.38 -9.62 3.35
CA ILE A 293 -6.76 -11.02 3.15
C ILE A 293 -6.94 -11.76 4.47
N ALA A 294 -5.99 -11.62 5.41
CA ALA A 294 -5.95 -12.41 6.63
C ALA A 294 -7.21 -12.31 7.51
N PRO A 295 -7.89 -11.14 7.65
CA PRO A 295 -9.17 -11.07 8.33
C PRO A 295 -10.23 -12.03 7.80
N LEU A 296 -10.27 -12.26 6.48
CA LEU A 296 -11.24 -13.13 5.83
C LEU A 296 -10.92 -14.62 6.01
N LEU A 297 -9.70 -14.95 6.42
CA LEU A 297 -9.28 -16.32 6.76
C LEU A 297 -9.58 -16.70 8.22
N VAL A 298 -9.82 -15.72 9.10
CA VAL A 298 -10.08 -15.95 10.54
C VAL A 298 -11.19 -16.98 10.80
N PRO A 299 -12.31 -17.03 10.05
CA PRO A 299 -13.38 -18.00 10.28
C PRO A 299 -12.99 -19.47 10.05
N TYR A 300 -11.85 -19.73 9.42
CA TYR A 300 -11.42 -21.05 8.97
C TYR A 300 -10.26 -21.65 9.77
N PHE A 301 -9.50 -20.81 10.48
CA PHE A 301 -8.29 -21.23 11.22
C PHE A 301 -8.43 -20.93 12.70
N SER A 302 -7.91 -21.84 13.56
CA SER A 302 -7.81 -21.64 15.00
C SER A 302 -6.69 -20.67 15.37
N GLU A 303 -5.67 -20.60 14.54
CA GLU A 303 -4.50 -19.74 14.73
C GLU A 303 -3.96 -19.32 13.36
N ILE A 304 -3.71 -18.01 13.20
CA ILE A 304 -3.03 -17.45 12.03
C ILE A 304 -1.83 -16.66 12.53
N GLU A 305 -0.65 -17.01 12.07
CA GLU A 305 0.58 -16.24 12.31
C GLU A 305 1.02 -15.57 11.02
N LEU A 306 1.25 -14.26 11.09
CA LEU A 306 1.67 -13.43 9.97
C LEU A 306 3.10 -12.92 10.24
N ILE A 307 4.01 -13.20 9.32
CA ILE A 307 5.44 -12.86 9.43
C ILE A 307 5.82 -12.01 8.23
N ASP A 308 6.21 -10.76 8.46
CA ASP A 308 6.76 -9.87 7.42
C ASP A 308 8.26 -10.12 7.26
N LEU A 309 8.78 -10.19 6.00
CA LEU A 309 10.15 -10.68 5.68
C LEU A 309 11.11 -9.55 5.28
#